data_8cb1c860c51443d9360ace4d02bae158
#
_entry.id   8cb1c860c51443d9360ace4d02bae158
#
_cell.length_a   1.000
_cell.length_b   1.000
_cell.length_c   1.000
_cell.angle_alpha   90.00
_cell.angle_beta   90.00
_cell.angle_gamma   90.00
#
_symmetry.space_group_name_H-M   'P 1'
#
loop_
_entity.id
_entity.type
_entity.pdbx_description
1 polymer ?
#
loop_
_entity_poly.entity_id
_entity_poly.type
_entity_poly.pdbx_seq_one_letter_code
_entity_poly.pdbx_strand_id
1 'polypeptide(L)'
;MKQEVIEYIEKPWGYEKLYAVNDSYAVKEIGFNKGARCSLQKHEQKLEHAYVLYGKLQVEEDDENGNLQTNIYTPGMVYEQKPGFRHRVTGLEDSAII
;
A
#
# COMPACT_ATOMS: atom_id res chain seq x y z
N MET A 1 11.47 -9.20 22.46
CA MET A 1 10.60 -8.39 23.34
C MET A 1 9.24 -8.20 22.69
N LYS A 2 8.21 -8.28 23.49
CA LYS A 2 6.85 -8.03 23.02
C LYS A 2 6.68 -6.53 22.74
N GLN A 3 5.97 -6.21 21.66
CA GLN A 3 5.71 -4.82 21.27
C GLN A 3 4.26 -4.65 20.85
N GLU A 4 3.67 -3.53 21.24
CA GLU A 4 2.32 -3.14 20.89
C GLU A 4 2.30 -2.36 19.56
N VAL A 5 1.13 -2.31 18.92
CA VAL A 5 0.90 -1.38 17.80
C VAL A 5 1.12 0.05 18.31
N ILE A 6 1.96 0.81 17.62
CA ILE A 6 2.30 2.18 18.02
C ILE A 6 1.10 3.10 17.84
N GLU A 7 0.39 2.97 16.72
CA GLU A 7 -0.72 3.86 16.38
C GLU A 7 -1.71 3.14 15.47
N TYR A 8 -2.99 3.39 15.69
CA TYR A 8 -4.08 2.95 14.81
C TYR A 8 -4.89 4.16 14.41
N ILE A 9 -5.07 4.38 13.11
CA ILE A 9 -5.80 5.53 12.57
C ILE A 9 -6.88 5.01 11.63
N GLU A 10 -8.14 5.37 11.89
CA GLU A 10 -9.22 5.14 10.94
C GLU A 10 -9.18 6.18 9.84
N LYS A 11 -9.41 5.73 8.61
CA LYS A 11 -9.48 6.57 7.42
C LYS A 11 -10.83 6.35 6.73
N PRO A 12 -11.32 7.33 5.95
CA PRO A 12 -12.56 7.12 5.18
C PRO A 12 -12.51 5.90 4.26
N TRP A 13 -11.32 5.53 3.82
CA TRP A 13 -11.10 4.42 2.88
C TRP A 13 -10.62 3.11 3.56
N GLY A 14 -10.43 3.12 4.87
CA GLY A 14 -9.96 1.95 5.60
C GLY A 14 -9.24 2.32 6.89
N TYR A 15 -8.00 1.87 7.07
CA TYR A 15 -7.23 2.14 8.28
C TYR A 15 -5.73 2.08 8.03
N GLU A 16 -4.98 2.61 8.99
CA GLU A 16 -3.51 2.44 9.06
C GLU A 16 -3.12 1.99 10.47
N LYS A 17 -2.23 0.99 10.55
CA LYS A 17 -1.58 0.58 11.78
C LYS A 17 -0.09 0.80 11.64
N LEU A 18 0.51 1.51 12.58
CA LEU A 18 1.95 1.73 12.62
C LEU A 18 2.59 0.73 13.58
N TYR A 19 3.45 -0.13 13.04
CA TYR A 19 4.14 -1.15 13.84
C TYR A 19 5.54 -0.75 14.24
N ALA A 20 6.24 -0.03 13.40
CA ALA A 20 7.61 0.40 13.67
C ALA A 20 7.94 1.66 12.90
N VAL A 21 8.68 2.55 13.51
CA VAL A 21 9.25 3.73 12.86
C VAL A 21 10.57 4.10 13.54
N ASN A 22 11.58 4.31 12.74
CA ASN A 22 12.88 4.75 13.18
C ASN A 22 13.60 5.47 12.03
N ASP A 23 14.87 5.82 12.21
CA ASP A 23 15.63 6.56 11.20
C ASP A 23 15.89 5.76 9.91
N SER A 24 15.75 4.43 9.95
CA SER A 24 16.08 3.55 8.84
C SER A 24 14.86 3.04 8.09
N TYR A 25 13.74 2.81 8.77
CA TYR A 25 12.54 2.25 8.15
C TYR A 25 11.26 2.56 8.93
N ALA A 26 10.14 2.34 8.26
CA ALA A 26 8.82 2.31 8.89
C ALA A 26 8.08 1.06 8.39
N VAL A 27 7.27 0.45 9.28
CA VAL A 27 6.43 -0.69 8.95
C VAL A 27 5.00 -0.35 9.30
N LYS A 28 4.14 -0.38 8.29
CA LYS A 28 2.70 -0.07 8.42
C LYS A 28 1.86 -1.18 7.81
N GLU A 29 0.70 -1.41 8.42
CA GLU A 29 -0.37 -2.13 7.76
C GLU A 29 -1.40 -1.11 7.28
N ILE A 30 -1.80 -1.20 6.01
CA ILE A 30 -2.79 -0.30 5.41
C ILE A 30 -3.95 -1.14 4.92
N GLY A 31 -5.14 -0.88 5.46
CA GLY A 31 -6.37 -1.55 5.06
C GLY A 31 -7.20 -0.70 4.10
N PHE A 32 -7.82 -1.36 3.13
CA PHE A 32 -8.71 -0.72 2.16
C PHE A 32 -10.07 -1.39 2.22
N ASN A 33 -11.12 -0.62 2.40
CA ASN A 33 -12.48 -1.13 2.30
C ASN A 33 -12.78 -1.48 0.84
N LYS A 34 -13.63 -2.48 0.62
CA LYS A 34 -14.10 -2.83 -0.72
C LYS A 34 -14.64 -1.60 -1.43
N GLY A 35 -14.16 -1.34 -2.64
CA GLY A 35 -14.55 -0.19 -3.44
C GLY A 35 -13.78 1.10 -3.11
N ALA A 36 -12.97 1.10 -2.07
CA ALA A 36 -12.16 2.27 -1.72
C ALA A 36 -11.01 2.45 -2.72
N ARG A 37 -10.74 3.70 -3.03
CA ARG A 37 -9.74 4.06 -4.03
C ARG A 37 -8.99 5.30 -3.54
N CYS A 38 -7.67 5.22 -3.51
CA CYS A 38 -6.86 6.38 -3.19
C CYS A 38 -6.59 7.24 -4.44
N SER A 39 -6.08 8.45 -4.23
CA SER A 39 -5.68 9.32 -5.34
C SER A 39 -4.46 8.76 -6.07
N LEU A 40 -4.30 9.16 -7.32
CA LEU A 40 -3.08 8.86 -8.07
C LEU A 40 -1.94 9.68 -7.46
N GLN A 41 -0.90 9.00 -7.01
CA GLN A 41 0.21 9.58 -6.26
C GLN A 41 1.55 9.24 -6.86
N LYS A 42 2.53 10.10 -6.56
CA LYS A 42 3.92 9.90 -6.94
C LYS A 42 4.79 10.38 -5.78
N HIS A 43 5.72 9.55 -5.35
CA HIS A 43 6.72 9.92 -4.34
C HIS A 43 8.06 10.11 -5.03
N GLU A 44 8.73 11.22 -4.71
CA GLU A 44 10.00 11.55 -5.38
C GLU A 44 11.19 10.80 -4.79
N GLN A 45 11.12 10.41 -3.52
CA GLN A 45 12.28 9.85 -2.81
C GLN A 45 12.03 8.51 -2.12
N LYS A 46 10.77 8.09 -2.00
CA LYS A 46 10.44 6.85 -1.29
C LYS A 46 10.47 5.64 -2.20
N LEU A 47 11.17 4.61 -1.77
CA LEU A 47 11.02 3.26 -2.29
C LEU A 47 10.20 2.46 -1.29
N GLU A 48 9.10 1.89 -1.76
CA GLU A 48 8.22 1.10 -0.92
C GLU A 48 8.00 -0.29 -1.51
N HIS A 49 7.90 -1.28 -0.62
CA HIS A 49 7.44 -2.62 -0.96
C HIS A 49 6.18 -2.90 -0.16
N ALA A 50 5.22 -3.54 -0.80
CA ALA A 50 3.97 -3.92 -0.16
C ALA A 50 3.73 -5.43 -0.32
N TYR A 51 3.40 -6.07 0.80
CA TYR A 51 2.98 -7.47 0.85
C TYR A 51 1.46 -7.51 1.04
N VAL A 52 0.74 -8.22 0.19
CA VAL A 52 -0.72 -8.34 0.30
C VAL A 52 -1.05 -9.35 1.37
N LEU A 53 -1.67 -8.86 2.45
CA LEU A 53 -1.98 -9.65 3.63
C LEU A 53 -3.28 -10.44 3.45
N TYR A 54 -4.33 -9.77 2.98
CA TYR A 54 -5.61 -10.39 2.64
C TYR A 54 -6.34 -9.54 1.60
N GLY A 55 -7.38 -10.11 0.99
CA GLY A 55 -8.25 -9.42 0.04
C GLY A 55 -7.75 -9.48 -1.40
N LYS A 56 -8.08 -8.43 -2.15
CA LYS A 56 -7.75 -8.32 -3.57
C LYS A 56 -7.61 -6.84 -3.94
N LEU A 57 -6.48 -6.47 -4.49
CA LEU A 57 -6.16 -5.10 -4.83
C LEU A 57 -5.95 -4.94 -6.33
N GLN A 58 -6.47 -3.84 -6.87
CA GLN A 58 -6.10 -3.35 -8.18
C GLN A 58 -5.12 -2.20 -7.99
N VAL A 59 -3.94 -2.29 -8.60
CA VAL A 59 -2.94 -1.24 -8.56
C VAL A 59 -2.71 -0.72 -9.96
N GLU A 60 -2.96 0.57 -10.15
CA GLU A 60 -2.58 1.27 -11.36
C GLU A 60 -1.20 1.85 -11.09
N GLU A 61 -0.22 1.49 -11.91
CA GLU A 61 1.19 1.84 -11.66
C GLU A 61 1.92 2.05 -12.98
N ASP A 62 2.85 3.00 -12.99
CA ASP A 62 3.67 3.27 -14.16
C ASP A 62 4.61 2.09 -14.44
N ASP A 63 4.76 1.78 -15.74
CA ASP A 63 5.83 0.91 -16.21
C ASP A 63 7.12 1.73 -16.44
N GLU A 64 8.17 1.07 -16.93
CA GLU A 64 9.46 1.70 -17.18
C GLU A 64 9.42 2.77 -18.27
N ASN A 65 8.40 2.75 -19.11
CA ASN A 65 8.21 3.69 -20.21
C ASN A 65 7.28 4.85 -19.83
N GLY A 66 6.83 4.92 -18.58
CA GLY A 66 5.93 5.96 -18.10
C GLY A 66 4.46 5.74 -18.46
N ASN A 67 4.10 4.54 -18.89
CA ASN A 67 2.71 4.18 -19.18
C ASN A 67 2.06 3.54 -17.98
N LEU A 68 0.84 3.98 -17.67
CA LEU A 68 0.09 3.45 -16.55
C LEU A 68 -0.46 2.07 -16.89
N GLN A 69 -0.09 1.07 -16.06
CA GLN A 69 -0.53 -0.32 -16.18
C GLN A 69 -1.47 -0.66 -15.03
N THR A 70 -2.38 -1.58 -15.26
CA THR A 70 -3.27 -2.09 -14.23
C THR A 70 -2.88 -3.52 -13.87
N ASN A 71 -2.57 -3.75 -12.61
CA ASN A 71 -2.19 -5.06 -12.10
C ASN A 71 -3.10 -5.44 -10.92
N ILE A 72 -3.36 -6.74 -10.80
CA ILE A 72 -4.16 -7.29 -9.70
C ILE A 72 -3.21 -8.06 -8.78
N TYR A 73 -3.29 -7.73 -7.48
CA TYR A 73 -2.47 -8.37 -6.46
C TYR A 73 -3.38 -9.09 -5.44
N THR A 74 -3.00 -10.30 -5.11
CA THR A 74 -3.72 -11.18 -4.18
C THR A 74 -2.81 -11.61 -3.03
N PRO A 75 -3.35 -12.22 -1.95
CA PRO A 75 -2.56 -12.54 -0.77
C PRO A 75 -1.29 -13.32 -1.07
N GLY A 76 -0.21 -12.90 -0.43
CA GLY A 76 1.14 -13.47 -0.61
C GLY A 76 1.97 -12.82 -1.70
N MET A 77 1.38 -11.98 -2.54
CA MET A 77 2.12 -11.24 -3.56
C MET A 77 2.77 -10.00 -2.97
N VAL A 78 3.91 -9.62 -3.55
CA VAL A 78 4.66 -8.41 -3.20
C VAL A 78 4.74 -7.53 -4.43
N TYR A 79 4.56 -6.23 -4.25
CA TYR A 79 4.82 -5.27 -5.31
C TYR A 79 5.68 -4.12 -4.81
N GLU A 80 6.36 -3.47 -5.74
CA GLU A 80 7.31 -2.40 -5.50
C GLU A 80 6.75 -1.08 -6.03
N GLN A 81 6.91 -0.02 -5.25
CA GLN A 81 6.57 1.34 -5.67
C GLN A 81 7.85 2.16 -5.68
N LYS A 82 8.39 2.38 -6.87
CA LYS A 82 9.65 3.10 -7.07
C LYS A 82 9.46 4.61 -6.99
N PRO A 83 10.49 5.35 -6.53
CA PRO A 83 10.48 6.81 -6.62
C PRO A 83 10.20 7.28 -8.05
N GLY A 84 9.38 8.31 -8.19
CA GLY A 84 9.05 8.88 -9.49
C GLY A 84 8.00 8.14 -10.30
N PHE A 85 7.52 6.99 -9.82
CA PHE A 85 6.49 6.19 -10.48
C PHE A 85 5.12 6.50 -9.88
N ARG A 86 4.14 6.78 -10.73
CA ARG A 86 2.77 7.03 -10.28
C ARG A 86 2.12 5.71 -9.87
N HIS A 87 1.27 5.77 -8.88
CA HIS A 87 0.51 4.60 -8.43
C HIS A 87 -0.83 5.02 -7.82
N ARG A 88 -1.80 4.11 -7.90
CA ARG A 88 -3.11 4.25 -7.27
C ARG A 88 -3.65 2.87 -6.94
N VAL A 89 -4.15 2.72 -5.71
CA VAL A 89 -4.68 1.46 -5.21
C VAL A 89 -6.19 1.54 -5.10
N THR A 90 -6.87 0.49 -5.54
CA THR A 90 -8.30 0.29 -5.36
C THR A 90 -8.51 -1.07 -4.69
N GLY A 91 -9.28 -1.10 -3.60
CA GLY A 91 -9.69 -2.35 -2.96
C GLY A 91 -10.84 -2.97 -3.74
N LEU A 92 -10.60 -4.12 -4.37
CA LEU A 92 -11.66 -4.88 -5.05
C LEU A 92 -12.47 -5.69 -4.04
N GLU A 93 -11.89 -5.98 -2.91
CA GLU A 93 -12.48 -6.58 -1.72
C GLU A 93 -11.91 -5.84 -0.51
N ASP A 94 -12.42 -6.08 0.69
CA ASP A 94 -11.76 -5.61 1.90
C ASP A 94 -10.36 -6.22 1.92
N SER A 95 -9.33 -5.38 1.98
CA SER A 95 -7.95 -5.78 1.72
C SER A 95 -6.99 -5.08 2.68
N ALA A 96 -5.82 -5.67 2.84
CA ALA A 96 -4.73 -5.02 3.55
C ALA A 96 -3.37 -5.37 2.96
N ILE A 97 -2.46 -4.41 3.08
CA ILE A 97 -1.04 -4.57 2.76
C ILE A 97 -0.20 -4.24 3.99
N ILE A 98 1.00 -4.79 3.99
CA ILE A 98 1.97 -4.49 5.03
C ILE A 98 3.34 -4.24 4.42
#